data_47a51a897e068e5918f930f89c1ff317
#
_entry.id   47a51a897e068e5918f930f89c1ff317
#
_cell.length_a   1.000
_cell.length_b   1.000
_cell.length_c   1.000
_cell.angle_alpha   90.00
_cell.angle_beta   90.00
_cell.angle_gamma   90.00
#
_symmetry.space_group_name_H-M   'P 1'
#
loop_
_entity.id
_entity.type
_entity.pdbx_description
1 polymer ?
#
loop_
_entity_poly.entity_id
_entity_poly.type
_entity_poly.pdbx_seq_one_letter_code
_entity_poly.pdbx_strand_id
1 'polypeptide(L)'
;MDLRYLNEKRSGQDGFIRLSADRNDFVRGDGGPIRFWAVGTDAWKFSPEDMDRHCRWLAKLGVNLARLHVTVCNAREGASIMDVKADVIAGAHRFIKAAEENGLYVLISTYYPHFTLPQSWDVAGGGENAEGLLFIDEKVQQAYRHWTREFYTRMNPHTGLANKDDPTVAILQVHNEDSLFFWTAQRLTDPQREKLSQHFTKWLIKKHGSAQEAWDASGTGFKGKDQFDDVPTAGSAVCGSTI
;
A
#
# COMPACT_ATOMS: atom_id res chain seq x y z
N MET A 1 13.49 -30.92 -10.79
CA MET A 1 12.09 -31.02 -10.33
C MET A 1 11.26 -30.00 -11.10
N ASP A 2 10.06 -30.34 -11.55
CA ASP A 2 9.14 -29.43 -12.24
C ASP A 2 7.77 -29.54 -11.53
N LEU A 3 7.36 -28.48 -10.85
CA LEU A 3 6.15 -28.44 -10.03
C LEU A 3 5.01 -27.64 -10.70
N ARG A 4 5.16 -27.26 -11.98
CA ARG A 4 4.13 -26.46 -12.68
C ARG A 4 2.76 -27.15 -12.75
N TYR A 5 2.72 -28.46 -12.61
CA TYR A 5 1.48 -29.22 -12.57
C TYR A 5 0.60 -28.94 -11.34
N LEU A 6 1.17 -28.30 -10.30
CA LEU A 6 0.44 -27.87 -9.10
C LEU A 6 -0.34 -26.58 -9.33
N ASN A 7 0.07 -25.78 -10.32
CA ASN A 7 -0.56 -24.52 -10.66
C ASN A 7 -1.67 -24.72 -11.70
N GLU A 8 -2.58 -23.77 -11.79
CA GLU A 8 -3.47 -23.66 -12.93
C GLU A 8 -2.65 -23.45 -14.22
N LYS A 9 -3.18 -23.82 -15.35
CA LYS A 9 -2.52 -23.56 -16.65
C LYS A 9 -2.42 -22.05 -16.91
N ARG A 10 -3.47 -21.32 -16.53
CA ARG A 10 -3.53 -19.87 -16.52
C ARG A 10 -4.17 -19.43 -15.21
N SER A 11 -3.54 -18.53 -14.50
CA SER A 11 -4.14 -18.01 -13.26
C SER A 11 -5.43 -17.26 -13.58
N GLY A 12 -6.42 -17.42 -12.71
CA GLY A 12 -7.73 -16.80 -12.89
C GLY A 12 -8.61 -17.40 -14.00
N GLN A 13 -8.22 -18.52 -14.62
CA GLN A 13 -9.02 -19.19 -15.63
C GLN A 13 -10.41 -19.58 -15.11
N ASP A 14 -10.52 -19.86 -13.83
CA ASP A 14 -11.76 -20.23 -13.15
C ASP A 14 -12.43 -19.06 -12.41
N GLY A 15 -11.94 -17.83 -12.64
CA GLY A 15 -12.45 -16.61 -12.04
C GLY A 15 -11.64 -16.12 -10.84
N PHE A 16 -12.20 -15.17 -10.11
CA PHE A 16 -11.51 -14.51 -8.98
C PHE A 16 -11.30 -15.45 -7.79
N ILE A 17 -10.16 -15.27 -7.13
CA ILE A 17 -9.92 -15.79 -5.79
C ILE A 17 -10.92 -15.18 -4.80
N ARG A 18 -11.45 -16.00 -3.93
CA ARG A 18 -12.43 -15.62 -2.90
C ARG A 18 -12.05 -16.22 -1.57
N LEU A 19 -12.65 -15.71 -0.50
CA LEU A 19 -12.63 -16.40 0.80
C LEU A 19 -13.61 -17.56 0.76
N SER A 20 -13.27 -18.65 1.45
CA SER A 20 -14.19 -19.76 1.74
C SER A 20 -15.43 -19.27 2.51
N ALA A 21 -16.48 -20.05 2.57
CA ALA A 21 -17.72 -19.71 3.26
C ALA A 21 -17.50 -19.39 4.76
N ASP A 22 -16.57 -20.10 5.39
CA ASP A 22 -16.16 -19.88 6.80
C ASP A 22 -15.07 -18.80 6.96
N ARG A 23 -14.58 -18.22 5.84
CA ARG A 23 -13.55 -17.19 5.77
C ARG A 23 -12.17 -17.57 6.31
N ASN A 24 -11.88 -18.86 6.44
CA ASN A 24 -10.61 -19.34 6.97
C ASN A 24 -9.59 -19.67 5.87
N ASP A 25 -10.05 -19.90 4.63
CA ASP A 25 -9.21 -20.28 3.51
C ASP A 25 -9.51 -19.44 2.26
N PHE A 26 -8.63 -19.53 1.27
CA PHE A 26 -8.89 -19.04 -0.08
C PHE A 26 -9.44 -20.17 -0.97
N VAL A 27 -10.33 -19.78 -1.88
CA VAL A 27 -10.87 -20.66 -2.93
C VAL A 27 -10.77 -19.99 -4.29
N ARG A 28 -10.58 -20.79 -5.34
CA ARG A 28 -10.66 -20.34 -6.72
C ARG A 28 -12.10 -20.03 -7.12
N GLY A 29 -12.29 -19.46 -8.29
CA GLY A 29 -13.63 -19.16 -8.82
C GLY A 29 -14.54 -20.36 -8.97
N ASP A 30 -13.99 -21.57 -9.23
CA ASP A 30 -14.69 -22.84 -9.27
C ASP A 30 -15.04 -23.43 -7.88
N GLY A 31 -14.60 -22.77 -6.79
CA GLY A 31 -14.77 -23.22 -5.41
C GLY A 31 -13.68 -24.18 -4.93
N GLY A 32 -12.74 -24.58 -5.79
CA GLY A 32 -11.61 -25.42 -5.39
C GLY A 32 -10.68 -24.70 -4.41
N PRO A 33 -10.14 -25.39 -3.39
CA PRO A 33 -9.23 -24.78 -2.43
C PRO A 33 -7.92 -24.36 -3.09
N ILE A 34 -7.34 -23.24 -2.61
CA ILE A 34 -6.02 -22.80 -3.03
C ILE A 34 -5.21 -22.32 -1.82
N ARG A 35 -3.92 -22.65 -1.81
CA ARG A 35 -2.93 -22.10 -0.89
C ARG A 35 -1.81 -21.47 -1.68
N PHE A 36 -1.35 -20.33 -1.21
CA PHE A 36 -0.32 -19.58 -1.92
C PHE A 36 1.08 -19.91 -1.38
N TRP A 37 1.95 -20.30 -2.30
CA TRP A 37 3.40 -20.25 -2.14
C TRP A 37 3.91 -19.03 -2.88
N ALA A 38 4.26 -17.97 -2.13
CA ALA A 38 4.46 -16.63 -2.67
C ALA A 38 5.91 -16.19 -2.60
N VAL A 39 6.31 -15.37 -3.59
CA VAL A 39 7.61 -14.68 -3.60
C VAL A 39 7.43 -13.21 -3.98
N GLY A 40 8.26 -12.33 -3.41
CA GLY A 40 8.41 -10.96 -3.87
C GLY A 40 9.29 -10.90 -5.12
N THR A 41 8.94 -10.06 -6.09
CA THR A 41 9.73 -9.89 -7.31
C THR A 41 9.63 -8.48 -7.87
N ASP A 42 10.72 -8.02 -8.46
CA ASP A 42 10.83 -6.78 -9.24
C ASP A 42 10.78 -7.04 -10.77
N ALA A 43 10.34 -8.23 -11.17
CA ALA A 43 10.38 -8.65 -12.59
C ALA A 43 9.54 -7.77 -13.52
N TRP A 44 8.64 -6.93 -13.00
CA TRP A 44 7.95 -5.91 -13.79
C TRP A 44 8.90 -4.90 -14.47
N LYS A 45 10.17 -4.86 -14.04
CA LYS A 45 11.26 -4.05 -14.63
C LYS A 45 11.99 -4.75 -15.77
N PHE A 46 11.77 -6.04 -15.96
CA PHE A 46 12.49 -6.86 -16.93
C PHE A 46 12.02 -6.63 -18.36
N SER A 47 12.80 -7.11 -19.33
CA SER A 47 12.33 -7.26 -20.70
C SER A 47 11.15 -8.25 -20.76
N PRO A 48 10.27 -8.18 -21.77
CA PRO A 48 9.15 -9.13 -21.88
C PRO A 48 9.60 -10.60 -21.89
N GLU A 49 10.72 -10.91 -22.55
CA GLU A 49 11.27 -12.26 -22.63
C GLU A 49 11.84 -12.75 -21.30
N ASP A 50 12.55 -11.89 -20.58
CA ASP A 50 13.07 -12.19 -19.25
C ASP A 50 11.95 -12.34 -18.24
N MET A 51 10.91 -11.54 -18.36
CA MET A 51 9.74 -11.57 -17.52
C MET A 51 8.98 -12.91 -17.64
N ASP A 52 8.72 -13.37 -18.86
CA ASP A 52 8.11 -14.68 -19.10
C ASP A 52 9.01 -15.82 -18.62
N ARG A 53 10.31 -15.75 -18.91
CA ARG A 53 11.27 -16.74 -18.42
C ARG A 53 11.29 -16.80 -16.88
N HIS A 54 11.24 -15.64 -16.22
CA HIS A 54 11.19 -15.55 -14.76
C HIS A 54 9.90 -16.16 -14.19
N CYS A 55 8.74 -15.82 -14.73
CA CYS A 55 7.45 -16.39 -14.31
C CYS A 55 7.44 -17.91 -14.49
N ARG A 56 7.93 -18.41 -15.62
CA ARG A 56 8.05 -19.85 -15.89
C ARG A 56 8.99 -20.55 -14.91
N TRP A 57 10.10 -19.90 -14.56
CA TRP A 57 11.03 -20.43 -13.56
C TRP A 57 10.39 -20.48 -12.16
N LEU A 58 9.67 -19.44 -11.75
CA LEU A 58 8.93 -19.43 -10.49
C LEU A 58 7.90 -20.55 -10.44
N ALA A 59 7.09 -20.68 -11.48
CA ALA A 59 6.09 -21.76 -11.58
C ALA A 59 6.74 -23.16 -11.50
N LYS A 60 7.91 -23.34 -12.12
CA LYS A 60 8.67 -24.60 -12.04
C LYS A 60 9.07 -24.96 -10.62
N LEU A 61 9.26 -23.97 -9.74
CA LEU A 61 9.54 -24.16 -8.32
C LEU A 61 8.27 -24.33 -7.46
N GLY A 62 7.08 -24.36 -8.07
CA GLY A 62 5.80 -24.49 -7.38
C GLY A 62 5.25 -23.16 -6.83
N VAL A 63 5.89 -22.03 -7.15
CA VAL A 63 5.36 -20.70 -6.82
C VAL A 63 4.07 -20.49 -7.60
N ASN A 64 3.03 -20.03 -6.94
CA ASN A 64 1.72 -19.73 -7.55
C ASN A 64 1.21 -18.32 -7.23
N LEU A 65 1.99 -17.50 -6.50
CA LEU A 65 1.70 -16.10 -6.25
C LEU A 65 2.98 -15.27 -6.31
N ALA A 66 2.99 -14.22 -7.12
CA ALA A 66 4.07 -13.25 -7.19
C ALA A 66 3.62 -11.92 -6.58
N ARG A 67 4.41 -11.38 -5.66
CA ARG A 67 4.14 -10.08 -5.03
C ARG A 67 4.93 -8.98 -5.71
N LEU A 68 4.22 -7.98 -6.22
CA LEU A 68 4.80 -6.77 -6.81
C LEU A 68 4.69 -5.59 -5.85
N HIS A 69 5.82 -4.91 -5.64
CA HIS A 69 5.83 -3.56 -5.09
C HIS A 69 6.03 -2.56 -6.23
N VAL A 70 5.00 -1.75 -6.49
CA VAL A 70 5.03 -0.73 -7.54
C VAL A 70 4.68 0.63 -6.94
N THR A 71 5.66 1.53 -6.89
CA THR A 71 5.40 2.92 -6.48
C THR A 71 4.89 3.69 -7.68
N VAL A 72 3.57 3.81 -7.77
CA VAL A 72 2.87 4.40 -8.94
C VAL A 72 3.00 5.92 -9.00
N CYS A 73 3.08 6.60 -7.85
CA CYS A 73 3.22 8.06 -7.82
C CYS A 73 4.54 8.54 -8.44
N ASN A 74 4.51 9.67 -9.14
CA ASN A 74 5.69 10.31 -9.72
C ASN A 74 6.26 11.36 -8.76
N ALA A 75 7.00 10.92 -7.76
CA ALA A 75 7.62 11.79 -6.75
C ALA A 75 8.93 12.44 -7.24
N ARG A 76 8.94 12.97 -8.47
CA ARG A 76 10.05 13.81 -8.96
C ARG A 76 9.78 15.26 -8.63
N GLU A 77 10.84 16.02 -8.32
CA GLU A 77 10.70 17.46 -8.11
C GLU A 77 10.11 18.14 -9.35
N GLY A 78 9.14 19.01 -9.15
CA GLY A 78 8.39 19.69 -10.22
C GLY A 78 7.25 18.86 -10.85
N ALA A 79 7.11 17.58 -10.52
CA ALA A 79 5.96 16.80 -10.95
C ALA A 79 4.72 17.16 -10.11
N SER A 80 3.53 17.08 -10.71
CA SER A 80 2.29 17.21 -9.96
C SER A 80 2.13 16.05 -8.97
N ILE A 81 1.57 16.32 -7.80
CA ILE A 81 1.23 15.26 -6.85
C ILE A 81 0.26 14.23 -7.44
N MET A 82 -0.50 14.60 -8.49
CA MET A 82 -1.41 13.69 -9.19
C MET A 82 -0.72 12.86 -10.27
N ASP A 83 0.53 13.14 -10.62
CA ASP A 83 1.20 12.42 -11.70
C ASP A 83 1.51 10.97 -11.32
N VAL A 84 1.32 10.07 -12.28
CA VAL A 84 1.65 8.66 -12.18
C VAL A 84 2.78 8.27 -13.13
N LYS A 85 3.56 7.28 -12.73
CA LYS A 85 4.63 6.69 -13.55
C LYS A 85 4.03 5.74 -14.59
N ALA A 86 3.89 6.18 -15.81
CA ALA A 86 3.31 5.39 -16.90
C ALA A 86 4.13 4.12 -17.23
N ASP A 87 5.45 4.20 -17.12
CA ASP A 87 6.38 3.08 -17.32
C ASP A 87 6.21 1.98 -16.26
N VAL A 88 5.98 2.36 -15.00
CA VAL A 88 5.68 1.43 -13.89
C VAL A 88 4.36 0.70 -14.15
N ILE A 89 3.31 1.44 -14.56
CA ILE A 89 2.00 0.84 -14.89
C ILE A 89 2.16 -0.12 -16.09
N ALA A 90 2.86 0.30 -17.14
CA ALA A 90 3.10 -0.54 -18.31
C ALA A 90 3.92 -1.80 -17.96
N GLY A 91 4.92 -1.68 -17.09
CA GLY A 91 5.68 -2.83 -16.59
C GLY A 91 4.82 -3.81 -15.81
N ALA A 92 4.00 -3.31 -14.90
CA ALA A 92 3.05 -4.13 -14.14
C ALA A 92 2.03 -4.83 -15.04
N HIS A 93 1.50 -4.13 -16.05
CA HIS A 93 0.58 -4.72 -17.04
C HIS A 93 1.20 -5.91 -17.80
N ARG A 94 2.45 -5.75 -18.27
CA ARG A 94 3.18 -6.85 -18.92
C ARG A 94 3.41 -8.01 -17.96
N PHE A 95 3.78 -7.70 -16.70
CA PHE A 95 4.02 -8.74 -15.70
C PHE A 95 2.74 -9.52 -15.37
N ILE A 96 1.59 -8.85 -15.21
CA ILE A 96 0.29 -9.52 -14.97
C ILE A 96 0.02 -10.51 -16.10
N LYS A 97 0.26 -10.12 -17.37
CA LYS A 97 0.11 -11.01 -18.52
C LYS A 97 1.04 -12.21 -18.46
N ALA A 98 2.32 -12.01 -18.18
CA ALA A 98 3.29 -13.10 -18.09
C ALA A 98 2.95 -14.04 -16.91
N ALA A 99 2.49 -13.50 -15.79
CA ALA A 99 2.05 -14.27 -14.64
C ALA A 99 0.81 -15.13 -14.98
N GLU A 100 -0.21 -14.53 -15.62
CA GLU A 100 -1.39 -15.23 -16.11
C GLU A 100 -1.02 -16.46 -16.92
N GLU A 101 -0.17 -16.30 -17.93
CA GLU A 101 0.21 -17.35 -18.88
C GLU A 101 1.05 -18.47 -18.24
N ASN A 102 1.62 -18.22 -17.06
CA ASN A 102 2.43 -19.19 -16.33
C ASN A 102 1.75 -19.71 -15.05
N GLY A 103 0.45 -19.44 -14.86
CA GLY A 103 -0.33 -19.93 -13.73
C GLY A 103 0.04 -19.32 -12.38
N LEU A 104 0.60 -18.08 -12.38
CA LEU A 104 0.90 -17.33 -11.18
C LEU A 104 -0.18 -16.27 -10.96
N TYR A 105 -0.73 -16.22 -9.78
CA TYR A 105 -1.52 -15.09 -9.32
C TYR A 105 -0.60 -13.92 -8.92
N VAL A 106 -1.17 -12.74 -8.80
CA VAL A 106 -0.43 -11.53 -8.44
C VAL A 106 -1.02 -10.87 -7.19
N LEU A 107 -0.17 -10.55 -6.23
CA LEU A 107 -0.44 -9.60 -5.15
C LEU A 107 0.21 -8.27 -5.51
N ILE A 108 -0.56 -7.18 -5.48
CA ILE A 108 -0.06 -5.86 -5.85
C ILE A 108 -0.13 -4.91 -4.66
N SER A 109 1.02 -4.28 -4.36
CA SER A 109 1.15 -3.13 -3.48
C SER A 109 1.49 -1.91 -4.33
N THR A 110 0.59 -0.92 -4.36
CA THR A 110 0.73 0.29 -5.20
C THR A 110 1.36 1.46 -4.47
N TYR A 111 1.53 1.36 -3.16
CA TYR A 111 2.09 2.41 -2.35
C TYR A 111 3.12 1.86 -1.35
N TYR A 112 4.30 2.42 -1.44
CA TYR A 112 5.40 2.18 -0.52
C TYR A 112 6.06 3.54 -0.23
N PRO A 113 5.97 4.08 1.00
CA PRO A 113 6.27 5.48 1.29
C PRO A 113 7.76 5.81 1.36
N HIS A 114 8.64 4.90 1.00
CA HIS A 114 10.09 5.13 1.00
C HIS A 114 10.54 5.95 -0.21
N PHE A 115 10.10 7.19 -0.24
CA PHE A 115 10.54 8.20 -1.20
C PHE A 115 10.60 9.58 -0.53
N THR A 116 11.40 10.47 -1.11
CA THR A 116 11.45 11.86 -0.69
C THR A 116 10.27 12.62 -1.28
N LEU A 117 9.55 13.35 -0.44
CA LEU A 117 8.46 14.23 -0.86
C LEU A 117 9.00 15.39 -1.68
N PRO A 118 8.53 15.64 -2.91
CA PRO A 118 8.86 16.85 -3.63
C PRO A 118 8.44 18.09 -2.84
N GLN A 119 9.31 19.09 -2.79
CA GLN A 119 8.96 20.40 -2.20
C GLN A 119 7.81 21.06 -2.95
N SER A 120 7.76 20.86 -4.27
CA SER A 120 6.69 21.36 -5.15
C SER A 120 5.30 20.81 -4.82
N TRP A 121 5.20 19.75 -4.03
CA TRP A 121 3.90 19.22 -3.61
C TRP A 121 3.23 20.04 -2.51
N ASP A 122 3.98 20.91 -1.83
CA ASP A 122 3.43 21.76 -0.77
C ASP A 122 2.61 20.94 0.25
N VAL A 123 3.27 19.97 0.85
CA VAL A 123 2.76 19.08 1.91
C VAL A 123 3.68 19.14 3.12
N ALA A 124 3.19 18.74 4.28
CA ALA A 124 3.99 18.73 5.51
C ALA A 124 5.25 17.86 5.35
N GLY A 125 6.42 18.43 5.57
CA GLY A 125 7.71 17.75 5.43
C GLY A 125 8.19 17.61 3.98
N GLY A 126 7.81 18.53 3.09
CA GLY A 126 8.37 18.61 1.73
C GLY A 126 9.90 18.64 1.77
N GLY A 127 10.57 17.84 0.92
CA GLY A 127 12.01 17.58 0.96
C GLY A 127 12.44 16.43 1.88
N GLU A 128 11.55 15.92 2.69
CA GLU A 128 11.78 14.84 3.66
C GLU A 128 11.09 13.53 3.23
N ASN A 129 11.03 12.54 4.10
CA ASN A 129 10.39 11.26 3.81
C ASN A 129 8.85 11.35 3.80
N ALA A 130 8.21 10.43 3.06
CA ALA A 130 6.75 10.36 2.92
C ALA A 130 6.07 9.48 3.98
N GLU A 131 6.84 8.86 4.86
CA GLU A 131 6.35 7.90 5.85
C GLU A 131 5.33 8.55 6.81
N GLY A 132 4.24 7.85 7.09
CA GLY A 132 3.16 8.31 7.97
C GLY A 132 2.25 9.41 7.39
N LEU A 133 2.68 10.09 6.32
CA LEU A 133 1.97 11.27 5.81
C LEU A 133 0.59 10.92 5.21
N LEU A 134 0.45 9.73 4.63
CA LEU A 134 -0.84 9.29 4.08
C LEU A 134 -1.95 9.25 5.14
N PHE A 135 -1.62 9.02 6.41
CA PHE A 135 -2.63 8.98 7.49
C PHE A 135 -3.14 10.36 7.90
N ILE A 136 -2.35 11.41 7.66
CA ILE A 136 -2.57 12.73 8.26
C ILE A 136 -2.73 13.87 7.24
N ASP A 137 -2.40 13.64 5.96
CA ASP A 137 -2.44 14.68 4.94
C ASP A 137 -3.54 14.42 3.90
N GLU A 138 -4.56 15.28 3.88
CA GLU A 138 -5.70 15.15 2.97
C GLU A 138 -5.30 15.26 1.49
N LYS A 139 -4.30 16.09 1.17
CA LYS A 139 -3.81 16.26 -0.20
C LYS A 139 -3.13 14.97 -0.69
N VAL A 140 -2.32 14.35 0.18
CA VAL A 140 -1.70 13.05 -0.11
C VAL A 140 -2.77 11.95 -0.20
N GLN A 141 -3.80 11.97 0.65
CA GLN A 141 -4.91 11.01 0.56
C GLN A 141 -5.70 11.14 -0.75
N GLN A 142 -5.94 12.36 -1.22
CA GLN A 142 -6.59 12.59 -2.52
C GLN A 142 -5.73 12.09 -3.67
N ALA A 143 -4.43 12.37 -3.62
CA ALA A 143 -3.47 11.90 -4.60
C ALA A 143 -3.37 10.35 -4.60
N TYR A 144 -3.30 9.73 -3.42
CA TYR A 144 -3.30 8.27 -3.28
C TYR A 144 -4.56 7.63 -3.91
N ARG A 145 -5.74 8.20 -3.69
CA ARG A 145 -6.98 7.73 -4.36
C ARG A 145 -6.89 7.85 -5.87
N HIS A 146 -6.27 8.92 -6.37
CA HIS A 146 -6.06 9.11 -7.80
C HIS A 146 -5.06 8.08 -8.36
N TRP A 147 -3.89 7.91 -7.75
CA TRP A 147 -2.87 6.94 -8.18
C TRP A 147 -3.42 5.51 -8.20
N THR A 148 -4.15 5.14 -7.16
CA THR A 148 -4.80 3.83 -7.05
C THR A 148 -5.85 3.64 -8.14
N ARG A 149 -6.69 4.65 -8.39
CA ARG A 149 -7.67 4.61 -9.48
C ARG A 149 -6.98 4.43 -10.83
N GLU A 150 -5.98 5.25 -11.14
CA GLU A 150 -5.23 5.16 -12.40
C GLU A 150 -4.65 3.77 -12.62
N PHE A 151 -4.07 3.17 -11.59
CA PHE A 151 -3.48 1.84 -11.68
C PHE A 151 -4.52 0.74 -11.89
N TYR A 152 -5.63 0.76 -11.13
CA TYR A 152 -6.59 -0.33 -11.14
C TYR A 152 -7.68 -0.22 -12.21
N THR A 153 -7.96 0.98 -12.73
CA THR A 153 -9.02 1.16 -13.75
C THR A 153 -8.48 1.32 -15.17
N ARG A 154 -7.18 1.59 -15.33
CA ARG A 154 -6.58 1.66 -16.65
C ARG A 154 -6.57 0.28 -17.31
N MET A 155 -7.02 0.24 -18.58
CA MET A 155 -7.03 -0.99 -19.38
C MET A 155 -5.62 -1.51 -19.59
N ASN A 156 -5.38 -2.77 -19.23
CA ASN A 156 -4.16 -3.49 -19.58
C ASN A 156 -4.23 -3.94 -21.05
N PRO A 157 -3.38 -3.40 -21.94
CA PRO A 157 -3.46 -3.71 -23.36
C PRO A 157 -3.06 -5.17 -23.69
N HIS A 158 -2.46 -5.90 -22.75
CA HIS A 158 -2.00 -7.26 -22.93
C HIS A 158 -3.04 -8.33 -22.54
N THR A 159 -3.89 -8.01 -21.55
CA THR A 159 -4.98 -8.92 -21.10
C THR A 159 -6.35 -8.48 -21.63
N GLY A 160 -6.50 -7.21 -22.03
CA GLY A 160 -7.79 -6.63 -22.41
C GLY A 160 -8.71 -6.32 -21.22
N LEU A 161 -8.21 -6.41 -20.00
CA LEU A 161 -8.94 -6.15 -18.76
C LEU A 161 -8.30 -4.99 -17.99
N ALA A 162 -9.08 -4.26 -17.21
CA ALA A 162 -8.51 -3.39 -16.19
C ALA A 162 -8.03 -4.25 -15.01
N ASN A 163 -6.97 -3.83 -14.29
CA ASN A 163 -6.40 -4.64 -13.21
C ASN A 163 -7.42 -5.02 -12.12
N LYS A 164 -8.45 -4.17 -11.89
CA LYS A 164 -9.55 -4.46 -10.96
C LYS A 164 -10.50 -5.56 -11.44
N ASP A 165 -10.51 -5.83 -12.73
CA ASP A 165 -11.39 -6.81 -13.39
C ASP A 165 -10.61 -8.07 -13.83
N ASP A 166 -9.30 -8.11 -13.58
CA ASP A 166 -8.42 -9.20 -13.96
C ASP A 166 -8.31 -10.23 -12.83
N PRO A 167 -8.82 -11.46 -13.00
CA PRO A 167 -8.79 -12.48 -11.96
C PRO A 167 -7.39 -13.00 -11.63
N THR A 168 -6.38 -12.71 -12.45
CA THR A 168 -4.97 -12.96 -12.11
C THR A 168 -4.53 -12.14 -10.90
N VAL A 169 -5.13 -10.96 -10.68
CA VAL A 169 -4.87 -10.12 -9.50
C VAL A 169 -5.67 -10.66 -8.32
N ALA A 170 -5.05 -11.50 -7.51
CA ALA A 170 -5.72 -12.18 -6.40
C ALA A 170 -5.82 -11.33 -5.14
N ILE A 171 -4.80 -10.52 -4.85
CA ILE A 171 -4.70 -9.79 -3.58
C ILE A 171 -4.24 -8.34 -3.84
N LEU A 172 -4.93 -7.40 -3.20
CA LEU A 172 -4.56 -5.99 -3.18
C LEU A 172 -4.01 -5.65 -1.79
N GLN A 173 -2.76 -5.21 -1.74
CA GLN A 173 -2.19 -4.64 -0.52
C GLN A 173 -2.37 -3.13 -0.55
N VAL A 174 -3.24 -2.64 0.32
CA VAL A 174 -3.61 -1.22 0.36
C VAL A 174 -2.41 -0.33 0.71
N HIS A 175 -1.58 -0.77 1.66
CA HIS A 175 -0.47 0.00 2.19
C HIS A 175 0.65 -0.94 2.64
N ASN A 176 1.91 -0.62 2.35
CA ASN A 176 3.05 -1.43 2.75
C ASN A 176 3.93 -0.70 3.75
N GLU A 177 4.24 -1.38 4.86
CA GLU A 177 5.25 -1.01 5.87
C GLU A 177 5.17 0.45 6.34
N ASP A 178 3.96 0.97 6.52
CA ASP A 178 3.72 2.30 7.05
C ASP A 178 2.53 2.26 8.00
N SER A 179 2.72 2.73 9.22
CA SER A 179 1.69 2.72 10.26
C SER A 179 2.05 3.71 11.37
N LEU A 180 1.06 4.40 11.91
CA LEU A 180 1.24 5.24 13.11
C LEU A 180 1.60 4.44 14.37
N PHE A 181 1.49 3.10 14.33
CA PHE A 181 1.84 2.19 15.44
C PHE A 181 3.12 1.38 15.16
N PHE A 182 3.91 1.80 14.18
CA PHE A 182 5.12 1.11 13.75
C PHE A 182 6.31 2.06 13.75
N TRP A 183 7.53 1.55 13.55
CA TRP A 183 8.76 2.34 13.53
C TRP A 183 8.71 3.56 12.57
N THR A 184 7.90 3.53 11.54
CA THR A 184 7.73 4.65 10.60
C THR A 184 7.19 5.89 11.28
N ALA A 185 6.34 5.75 12.33
CA ALA A 185 5.87 6.89 13.10
C ALA A 185 6.99 7.66 13.81
N GLN A 186 8.08 6.97 14.16
CA GLN A 186 9.26 7.60 14.79
C GLN A 186 10.05 8.47 13.80
N ARG A 187 9.83 8.29 12.50
CA ARG A 187 10.49 9.04 11.43
C ARG A 187 9.70 10.25 10.94
N LEU A 188 8.54 10.51 11.53
CA LEU A 188 7.79 11.72 11.24
C LEU A 188 8.64 12.96 11.53
N THR A 189 8.70 13.86 10.56
CA THR A 189 9.36 15.18 10.73
C THR A 189 8.54 16.08 11.63
N ASP A 190 9.14 17.18 12.13
CA ASP A 190 8.42 18.12 12.99
C ASP A 190 7.13 18.69 12.36
N PRO A 191 7.12 19.11 11.08
CA PRO A 191 5.89 19.53 10.43
C PRO A 191 4.83 18.43 10.32
N GLN A 192 5.24 17.17 10.13
CA GLN A 192 4.34 16.02 10.07
C GLN A 192 3.77 15.69 11.46
N ARG A 193 4.62 15.73 12.50
CA ARG A 193 4.18 15.56 13.90
C ARG A 193 3.17 16.64 14.33
N GLU A 194 3.43 17.88 13.99
CA GLU A 194 2.53 18.99 14.26
C GLU A 194 1.15 18.74 13.61
N LYS A 195 1.13 18.31 12.34
CA LYS A 195 -0.12 18.00 11.65
C LYS A 195 -0.86 16.82 12.30
N LEU A 196 -0.15 15.76 12.68
CA LEU A 196 -0.72 14.62 13.43
C LEU A 196 -1.33 15.09 14.75
N SER A 197 -0.60 15.93 15.48
CA SER A 197 -1.03 16.52 16.77
C SER A 197 -2.34 17.30 16.62
N GLN A 198 -2.46 18.13 15.58
CA GLN A 198 -3.68 18.87 15.28
C GLN A 198 -4.87 17.93 14.99
N HIS A 199 -4.66 16.85 14.21
CA HIS A 199 -5.71 15.86 13.96
C HIS A 199 -6.13 15.14 15.26
N PHE A 200 -5.17 14.75 16.07
CA PHE A 200 -5.43 14.08 17.34
C PHE A 200 -6.17 14.99 18.30
N THR A 201 -5.76 16.24 18.42
CA THR A 201 -6.46 17.26 19.25
C THR A 201 -7.91 17.45 18.81
N LYS A 202 -8.15 17.60 17.50
CA LYS A 202 -9.52 17.71 16.96
C LYS A 202 -10.37 16.47 17.30
N TRP A 203 -9.78 15.28 17.18
CA TRP A 203 -10.46 14.04 17.55
C TRP A 203 -10.79 13.97 19.05
N LEU A 204 -9.83 14.36 19.92
CA LEU A 204 -10.04 14.43 21.37
C LEU A 204 -11.17 15.37 21.74
N ILE A 205 -11.17 16.58 21.19
CA ILE A 205 -12.23 17.57 21.43
C ILE A 205 -13.58 17.02 20.95
N LYS A 206 -13.63 16.42 19.77
CA LYS A 206 -14.86 15.80 19.25
C LYS A 206 -15.39 14.68 20.14
N LYS A 207 -14.50 13.89 20.74
CA LYS A 207 -14.85 12.74 21.58
C LYS A 207 -15.27 13.14 22.98
N HIS A 208 -14.64 14.15 23.58
CA HIS A 208 -14.76 14.50 25.00
C HIS A 208 -15.42 15.86 25.25
N GLY A 209 -15.64 16.68 24.23
CA GLY A 209 -16.23 18.01 24.33
C GLY A 209 -15.20 19.14 24.35
N SER A 210 -14.11 18.98 25.11
CA SER A 210 -13.02 19.94 25.19
C SER A 210 -11.66 19.24 25.35
N ALA A 211 -10.57 19.97 25.19
CA ALA A 211 -9.22 19.46 25.46
C ALA A 211 -9.04 19.15 26.96
N GLN A 212 -9.62 19.96 27.83
CA GLN A 212 -9.58 19.75 29.29
C GLN A 212 -10.33 18.47 29.70
N GLU A 213 -11.55 18.28 29.19
CA GLU A 213 -12.34 17.07 29.47
C GLU A 213 -11.65 15.81 28.91
N ALA A 214 -10.97 15.89 27.74
CA ALA A 214 -10.17 14.81 27.19
C ALA A 214 -8.99 14.47 28.12
N TRP A 215 -8.32 15.49 28.64
CA TRP A 215 -7.23 15.35 29.60
C TRP A 215 -7.70 14.68 30.87
N ASP A 216 -8.77 15.17 31.45
CA ASP A 216 -9.36 14.65 32.71
C ASP A 216 -9.81 13.20 32.54
N ALA A 217 -10.39 12.86 31.38
CA ALA A 217 -10.80 11.50 31.01
C ALA A 217 -9.65 10.53 30.81
N SER A 218 -8.46 11.01 30.43
CA SER A 218 -7.27 10.17 30.29
C SER A 218 -6.70 9.68 31.62
N GLY A 219 -7.14 10.27 32.75
CA GLY A 219 -6.64 9.99 34.08
C GLY A 219 -5.16 10.33 34.20
N THR A 220 -4.45 9.64 35.11
CA THR A 220 -2.99 9.81 35.24
C THR A 220 -2.19 9.04 34.18
N GLY A 221 -2.82 8.65 33.07
CA GLY A 221 -2.27 7.73 32.07
C GLY A 221 -1.10 8.27 31.27
N PHE A 222 -0.94 9.59 31.17
CA PHE A 222 0.23 10.22 30.54
C PHE A 222 1.37 10.44 31.54
N LYS A 223 1.68 9.44 32.36
CA LYS A 223 2.88 9.44 33.21
C LYS A 223 4.09 8.98 32.41
N GLY A 224 4.58 9.83 31.53
CA GLY A 224 5.82 9.63 30.82
C GLY A 224 6.69 10.88 30.90
N LYS A 225 7.81 10.87 30.22
CA LYS A 225 8.69 12.04 30.05
C LYS A 225 8.02 13.17 29.23
N ASP A 226 6.83 12.91 28.72
CA ASP A 226 6.00 13.86 28.00
C ASP A 226 5.23 14.68 29.02
N GLN A 227 5.93 15.59 29.67
CA GLN A 227 5.31 16.66 30.44
C GLN A 227 4.68 17.63 29.45
N PHE A 228 3.35 17.66 29.43
CA PHE A 228 2.65 18.82 28.92
C PHE A 228 2.84 19.92 29.95
N ASP A 229 3.75 20.84 29.71
CA ASP A 229 4.01 21.95 30.65
C ASP A 229 2.83 22.92 30.74
N ASP A 230 1.86 22.80 29.79
CA ASP A 230 0.61 23.57 29.79
C ASP A 230 -0.57 22.73 29.29
N VAL A 231 -1.79 23.10 29.69
CA VAL A 231 -3.03 22.58 29.09
C VAL A 231 -2.94 22.72 27.56
N PRO A 232 -3.11 21.64 26.79
CA PRO A 232 -2.94 21.70 25.37
C PRO A 232 -3.85 22.77 24.77
N THR A 233 -3.28 23.87 24.32
CA THR A 233 -3.96 24.75 23.39
C THR A 233 -4.19 23.95 22.09
N ALA A 234 -5.29 24.23 21.35
CA ALA A 234 -5.60 23.52 20.15
C ALA A 234 -4.39 23.54 19.19
N GLY A 235 -3.65 22.46 19.08
CA GLY A 235 -2.40 22.35 18.32
C GLY A 235 -1.20 21.78 19.08
N SER A 236 -1.23 21.69 20.41
CA SER A 236 -0.06 21.29 21.22
C SER A 236 -0.15 19.86 21.81
N ALA A 237 -1.14 19.07 21.44
CA ALA A 237 -1.18 17.67 21.83
C ALA A 237 -0.09 16.89 21.06
N VAL A 238 1.06 16.75 21.66
CA VAL A 238 2.16 15.92 21.12
C VAL A 238 1.83 14.47 21.39
N CYS A 239 1.78 13.66 20.34
CA CYS A 239 1.79 12.22 20.49
C CYS A 239 3.19 11.83 20.97
N GLY A 240 3.32 11.57 22.28
CA GLY A 240 4.58 11.15 22.87
C GLY A 240 5.06 9.84 22.25
N SER A 241 6.22 9.88 21.64
CA SER A 241 6.90 8.72 21.13
C SER A 241 7.72 8.07 22.27
N THR A 242 7.11 7.18 23.00
CA THR A 242 7.87 6.20 23.78
C THR A 242 7.15 4.85 23.71
N ILE A 243 7.58 4.03 22.81
CA ILE A 243 7.54 2.58 22.93
C ILE A 243 8.97 2.13 23.17
#